data_03c4ee48ee4f6c73531b3787c35fe99a
#
_entry.id   03c4ee48ee4f6c73531b3787c35fe99a
#
_cell.length_a   1.000
_cell.length_b   1.000
_cell.length_c   1.000
_cell.angle_alpha   90.00
_cell.angle_beta   90.00
_cell.angle_gamma   90.00
#
_symmetry.space_group_name_H-M   'P 1'
#
loop_
_entity.id
_entity.type
_entity.pdbx_description
1 polymer ?
#
loop_
_entity_poly.entity_id
_entity_poly.type
_entity_poly.pdbx_seq_one_letter_code
_entity_poly.pdbx_strand_id
1 'polypeptide(L)'
;MKRHWLLLISALACQITWAQNNEPTDRPSRLKKDISYLASDELKGRQTGSPEEAMSANYIAQEFTKAKLVPQTQVFPIIQLRMATNKCMLGVSAPGMDTVVMKFTLFKDYYPLSQSSNDANVRAAWYDCGYGLVSEKLQRDDYGTADIKGKIALIRLGYPGMEENPHAPIAEVSDIPTKIAEATKRGAIGIIFIKPFEKFTSPSGNLKRNEKTLEIPVFYCNQTGVFPQAPITMVSNVRVFTADAHNVYAFRNNHKKNTVVICAHHDHIGINEYENSRHTGPAEIHNGADDNASGVAAMLEMARTLKGKKYKKNNYLFIAFSGEELGLLGSKHFVQNPPAFLGQTSQKLGKINYVINIDMLGRIDTTKKVLTLNGVGTSPEFEKSISLITTDTNQLKITTTKSGLGPSDHASFYLENIPVVHFF
;
A
#
# COMPACT_ATOMS: atom_id res chain seq x y z
N MET A 1 19.13 -53.81 19.97
CA MET A 1 18.59 -52.66 19.23
C MET A 1 18.15 -51.44 20.06
N LYS A 2 18.48 -51.31 21.36
CA LYS A 2 18.10 -50.17 22.23
C LYS A 2 19.22 -49.18 22.59
N ARG A 3 20.47 -49.43 22.13
CA ARG A 3 21.64 -48.61 22.51
C ARG A 3 22.05 -47.55 21.47
N HIS A 4 21.55 -47.60 20.24
CA HIS A 4 21.95 -46.66 19.17
C HIS A 4 21.05 -45.45 19.04
N TRP A 5 19.84 -45.48 19.61
CA TRP A 5 18.90 -44.34 19.58
C TRP A 5 19.20 -43.23 20.58
N LEU A 6 19.89 -43.57 21.68
CA LEU A 6 20.28 -42.58 22.70
C LEU A 6 21.47 -41.70 22.25
N LEU A 7 22.32 -42.21 21.36
CA LEU A 7 23.44 -41.41 20.80
C LEU A 7 23.00 -40.43 19.70
N LEU A 8 21.94 -40.75 18.95
CA LEU A 8 21.40 -39.84 17.95
C LEU A 8 20.61 -38.67 18.55
N ILE A 9 19.90 -38.88 19.65
CA ILE A 9 19.18 -37.83 20.38
C ILE A 9 20.16 -36.86 21.06
N SER A 10 21.28 -37.37 21.61
CA SER A 10 22.30 -36.52 22.21
C SER A 10 23.08 -35.68 21.18
N ALA A 11 23.30 -36.20 19.96
CA ALA A 11 23.96 -35.44 18.89
C ALA A 11 23.04 -34.34 18.31
N LEU A 12 21.73 -34.60 18.23
CA LEU A 12 20.75 -33.59 17.77
C LEU A 12 20.54 -32.48 18.82
N ALA A 13 20.50 -32.86 20.11
CA ALA A 13 20.40 -31.89 21.22
C ALA A 13 21.66 -31.02 21.31
N CYS A 14 22.86 -31.58 21.01
CA CYS A 14 24.10 -30.81 21.02
C CYS A 14 24.19 -29.83 19.84
N GLN A 15 23.62 -30.15 18.69
CA GLN A 15 23.56 -29.20 17.56
C GLN A 15 22.55 -28.03 17.78
N ILE A 16 21.47 -28.27 18.49
CA ILE A 16 20.51 -27.22 18.84
C ILE A 16 21.09 -26.25 19.90
N THR A 17 21.92 -26.72 20.79
CA THR A 17 22.59 -25.86 21.80
C THR A 17 23.76 -25.04 21.22
N TRP A 18 24.36 -25.47 20.10
CA TRP A 18 25.44 -24.71 19.46
C TRP A 18 24.95 -23.54 18.61
N ALA A 19 23.70 -23.59 18.11
CA ALA A 19 23.09 -22.50 17.37
C ALA A 19 22.62 -21.34 18.27
N GLN A 20 22.55 -21.53 19.59
CA GLN A 20 21.99 -20.52 20.52
C GLN A 20 23.03 -19.55 21.12
N ASN A 21 24.33 -19.67 20.87
CA ASN A 21 25.35 -18.92 21.61
C ASN A 21 26.22 -17.93 20.82
N ASN A 22 25.87 -17.57 19.57
CA ASN A 22 26.65 -16.59 18.80
C ASN A 22 25.84 -15.34 18.42
N GLU A 23 25.12 -14.76 19.38
CA GLU A 23 24.56 -13.44 19.15
C GLU A 23 25.68 -12.40 19.05
N PRO A 24 25.75 -11.59 17.98
CA PRO A 24 26.80 -10.58 17.84
C PRO A 24 26.75 -9.58 18.99
N THR A 25 27.89 -9.30 19.56
CA THR A 25 28.04 -8.42 20.74
C THR A 25 28.22 -6.96 20.35
N ASP A 26 28.79 -6.70 19.18
CA ASP A 26 29.01 -5.36 18.68
C ASP A 26 27.83 -4.90 17.77
N ARG A 27 27.64 -3.58 17.67
CA ARG A 27 26.53 -2.97 16.92
C ARG A 27 26.60 -3.27 15.42
N PRO A 28 27.72 -3.09 14.71
CA PRO A 28 27.78 -3.38 13.27
C PRO A 28 27.38 -4.81 12.93
N SER A 29 27.85 -5.79 13.71
CA SER A 29 27.53 -7.20 13.48
C SER A 29 26.05 -7.51 13.72
N ARG A 30 25.41 -6.88 14.71
CA ARG A 30 23.95 -7.01 14.94
C ARG A 30 23.14 -6.41 13.80
N LEU A 31 23.47 -5.19 13.34
CA LEU A 31 22.82 -4.57 12.19
C LEU A 31 22.96 -5.43 10.94
N LYS A 32 24.17 -5.91 10.66
CA LYS A 32 24.43 -6.81 9.52
C LYS A 32 23.60 -8.09 9.62
N LYS A 33 23.50 -8.72 10.79
CA LYS A 33 22.68 -9.92 11.02
C LYS A 33 21.21 -9.63 10.68
N ASP A 34 20.64 -8.55 11.25
CA ASP A 34 19.25 -8.21 11.08
C ASP A 34 18.94 -7.92 9.60
N ILE A 35 19.74 -7.10 8.93
CA ILE A 35 19.56 -6.78 7.50
C ILE A 35 19.73 -8.04 6.65
N SER A 36 20.77 -8.87 6.91
CA SER A 36 21.01 -10.08 6.11
C SER A 36 19.88 -11.08 6.20
N TYR A 37 19.25 -11.23 7.37
CA TYR A 37 18.08 -12.10 7.50
C TYR A 37 16.85 -11.51 6.82
N LEU A 38 16.50 -10.25 7.14
CA LEU A 38 15.30 -9.60 6.59
C LEU A 38 15.37 -9.45 5.07
N ALA A 39 16.56 -9.30 4.50
CA ALA A 39 16.77 -9.19 3.06
C ALA A 39 17.22 -10.52 2.42
N SER A 40 17.03 -11.66 3.10
CA SER A 40 17.40 -12.96 2.51
C SER A 40 16.39 -13.43 1.47
N ASP A 41 16.84 -14.28 0.54
CA ASP A 41 15.97 -14.93 -0.44
C ASP A 41 14.93 -15.83 0.22
N GLU A 42 15.19 -16.33 1.44
CA GLU A 42 14.22 -17.10 2.23
C GLU A 42 12.91 -16.33 2.46
N LEU A 43 13.02 -15.01 2.65
CA LEU A 43 11.85 -14.14 2.87
C LEU A 43 11.22 -13.61 1.56
N LYS A 44 11.70 -14.01 0.40
CA LYS A 44 11.13 -13.70 -0.93
C LYS A 44 10.60 -12.25 -1.06
N GLY A 45 11.31 -11.29 -0.47
CA GLY A 45 10.93 -9.88 -0.49
C GLY A 45 9.72 -9.53 0.38
N ARG A 46 9.35 -10.34 1.36
CA ARG A 46 8.40 -10.01 2.46
C ARG A 46 7.12 -9.32 2.02
N GLN A 47 6.51 -9.80 0.92
CA GLN A 47 5.31 -9.16 0.40
C GLN A 47 4.20 -9.13 1.46
N THR A 48 3.56 -7.98 1.62
CA THR A 48 2.47 -7.80 2.59
C THR A 48 1.43 -8.92 2.49
N GLY A 49 1.13 -9.57 3.62
CA GLY A 49 0.17 -10.67 3.72
C GLY A 49 0.67 -12.00 3.18
N SER A 50 1.95 -12.13 2.85
CA SER A 50 2.57 -13.41 2.50
C SER A 50 3.03 -14.20 3.74
N PRO A 51 3.27 -15.51 3.63
CA PRO A 51 3.91 -16.28 4.70
C PRO A 51 5.28 -15.70 5.08
N GLU A 52 6.02 -15.16 4.14
CA GLU A 52 7.35 -14.58 4.33
C GLU A 52 7.30 -13.24 5.09
N GLU A 53 6.23 -12.45 4.91
CA GLU A 53 5.96 -11.28 5.75
C GLU A 53 5.71 -11.72 7.20
N ALA A 54 4.91 -12.75 7.42
CA ALA A 54 4.68 -13.30 8.76
C ALA A 54 5.96 -13.87 9.39
N MET A 55 6.89 -14.45 8.60
CA MET A 55 8.22 -14.86 9.08
C MET A 55 9.04 -13.65 9.53
N SER A 56 9.03 -12.56 8.78
CA SER A 56 9.65 -11.28 9.14
C SER A 56 9.09 -10.74 10.46
N ALA A 57 7.75 -10.72 10.60
CA ALA A 57 7.07 -10.33 11.84
C ALA A 57 7.51 -11.18 13.05
N ASN A 58 7.58 -12.49 12.88
CA ASN A 58 8.06 -13.42 13.92
C ASN A 58 9.51 -13.17 14.31
N TYR A 59 10.39 -12.93 13.34
CA TYR A 59 11.79 -12.57 13.61
C TYR A 59 11.88 -11.31 14.47
N ILE A 60 11.18 -10.25 14.11
CA ILE A 60 11.15 -8.98 14.84
C ILE A 60 10.64 -9.19 16.27
N ALA A 61 9.59 -9.98 16.46
CA ALA A 61 9.07 -10.33 17.79
C ALA A 61 10.13 -11.06 18.65
N GLN A 62 10.88 -11.99 18.06
CA GLN A 62 11.98 -12.66 18.75
C GLN A 62 13.09 -11.70 19.14
N GLU A 63 13.48 -10.77 18.27
CA GLU A 63 14.50 -9.77 18.56
C GLU A 63 14.06 -8.78 19.66
N PHE A 64 12.77 -8.39 19.70
CA PHE A 64 12.22 -7.65 20.83
C PHE A 64 12.31 -8.44 22.14
N THR A 65 12.01 -9.75 22.11
CA THR A 65 12.13 -10.62 23.29
C THR A 65 13.59 -10.68 23.77
N LYS A 66 14.56 -10.82 22.87
CA LYS A 66 16.00 -10.76 23.22
C LYS A 66 16.40 -9.41 23.80
N ALA A 67 15.76 -8.32 23.36
CA ALA A 67 15.94 -6.98 23.93
C ALA A 67 15.21 -6.78 25.28
N LYS A 68 14.63 -7.85 25.84
CA LYS A 68 13.86 -7.87 27.11
C LYS A 68 12.62 -6.97 27.04
N LEU A 69 11.94 -7.00 25.92
CA LEU A 69 10.62 -6.40 25.69
C LEU A 69 9.60 -7.52 25.47
N VAL A 70 8.34 -7.22 25.73
CA VAL A 70 7.22 -8.12 25.43
C VAL A 70 6.62 -7.69 24.10
N PRO A 71 6.84 -8.45 23.01
CA PRO A 71 6.26 -8.14 21.72
C PRO A 71 4.76 -8.39 21.73
N GLN A 72 4.06 -7.63 20.90
CA GLN A 72 2.66 -7.85 20.56
C GLN A 72 2.50 -7.72 19.05
N THR A 73 1.58 -8.49 18.49
CA THR A 73 1.23 -8.45 17.07
C THR A 73 -0.20 -7.93 16.91
N GLN A 74 -0.35 -6.92 16.06
CA GLN A 74 -1.65 -6.44 15.64
C GLN A 74 -1.90 -6.96 14.22
N VAL A 75 -2.84 -7.90 14.09
CA VAL A 75 -3.23 -8.50 12.82
C VAL A 75 -4.37 -7.69 12.23
N PHE A 76 -4.32 -7.45 10.93
CA PHE A 76 -5.37 -6.74 10.20
C PHE A 76 -5.52 -7.27 8.77
N PRO A 77 -6.77 -7.32 8.25
CA PRO A 77 -7.02 -7.81 6.90
C PRO A 77 -6.62 -6.80 5.84
N ILE A 78 -6.07 -7.29 4.74
CA ILE A 78 -5.78 -6.52 3.53
C ILE A 78 -6.42 -7.16 2.31
N ILE A 79 -6.67 -6.37 1.28
CA ILE A 79 -6.97 -6.88 -0.06
C ILE A 79 -5.61 -7.10 -0.75
N GLN A 80 -5.30 -8.37 -0.98
CA GLN A 80 -4.04 -8.76 -1.63
C GLN A 80 -4.14 -8.65 -3.15
N LEU A 81 -5.27 -9.07 -3.71
CA LEU A 81 -5.51 -9.09 -5.15
C LEU A 81 -7.00 -8.96 -5.46
N ARG A 82 -7.31 -8.29 -6.55
CA ARG A 82 -8.62 -8.33 -7.20
C ARG A 82 -8.44 -8.83 -8.64
N MET A 83 -9.22 -9.83 -9.05
CA MET A 83 -9.08 -10.46 -10.35
C MET A 83 -10.45 -10.74 -10.97
N ALA A 84 -10.63 -10.29 -12.22
CA ALA A 84 -11.79 -10.66 -13.01
C ALA A 84 -11.77 -12.17 -13.32
N THR A 85 -12.90 -12.84 -13.12
CA THR A 85 -13.01 -14.26 -13.42
C THR A 85 -13.58 -14.49 -14.82
N ASN A 86 -13.51 -15.73 -15.30
CA ASN A 86 -14.12 -16.14 -16.57
C ASN A 86 -15.65 -16.06 -16.60
N LYS A 87 -16.30 -15.75 -15.47
CA LYS A 87 -17.74 -15.46 -15.38
C LYS A 87 -18.08 -14.03 -15.79
N CYS A 88 -17.09 -13.12 -15.90
CA CYS A 88 -17.34 -11.82 -16.50
C CYS A 88 -17.86 -11.99 -17.93
N MET A 89 -18.88 -11.21 -18.28
CA MET A 89 -19.50 -11.25 -19.61
C MET A 89 -19.84 -9.85 -20.08
N LEU A 90 -19.54 -9.59 -21.34
CA LEU A 90 -20.09 -8.51 -22.13
C LEU A 90 -20.71 -9.11 -23.40
N GLY A 91 -21.95 -8.76 -23.70
CA GLY A 91 -22.60 -9.28 -24.88
C GLY A 91 -23.84 -8.47 -25.28
N VAL A 92 -24.23 -8.64 -26.53
CA VAL A 92 -25.44 -8.05 -27.11
C VAL A 92 -26.50 -9.12 -27.22
N SER A 93 -27.72 -8.83 -26.76
CA SER A 93 -28.85 -9.74 -26.84
C SER A 93 -29.60 -9.58 -28.16
N ALA A 94 -30.32 -10.63 -28.63
CA ALA A 94 -31.23 -10.47 -29.74
C ALA A 94 -32.41 -9.57 -29.35
N PRO A 95 -32.93 -8.72 -30.27
CA PRO A 95 -34.14 -7.94 -30.03
C PRO A 95 -35.29 -8.84 -29.59
N GLY A 96 -35.95 -8.50 -28.47
CA GLY A 96 -37.08 -9.25 -27.94
C GLY A 96 -36.75 -10.64 -27.34
N MET A 97 -35.48 -11.02 -27.24
CA MET A 97 -35.03 -12.28 -26.66
C MET A 97 -34.08 -12.06 -25.49
N ASP A 98 -34.08 -13.01 -24.55
CA ASP A 98 -33.11 -13.00 -23.43
C ASP A 98 -31.75 -13.60 -23.80
N THR A 99 -31.62 -14.15 -25.01
CA THR A 99 -30.41 -14.80 -25.47
C THR A 99 -29.38 -13.81 -25.95
N VAL A 100 -28.15 -13.92 -25.41
CA VAL A 100 -26.98 -13.18 -25.89
C VAL A 100 -26.52 -13.80 -27.20
N VAL A 101 -26.57 -13.03 -28.30
CA VAL A 101 -26.19 -13.49 -29.66
C VAL A 101 -24.78 -13.07 -30.07
N MET A 102 -24.25 -12.02 -29.45
CA MET A 102 -22.87 -11.58 -29.66
C MET A 102 -22.16 -11.50 -28.31
N LYS A 103 -21.08 -12.24 -28.13
CA LYS A 103 -20.25 -12.21 -26.92
C LYS A 103 -18.88 -11.64 -27.26
N PHE A 104 -18.37 -10.81 -26.35
CA PHE A 104 -17.01 -10.28 -26.41
C PHE A 104 -16.10 -11.15 -25.55
N THR A 105 -14.82 -11.23 -25.92
CA THR A 105 -13.80 -12.02 -25.23
C THR A 105 -13.14 -11.20 -24.14
N LEU A 106 -13.18 -11.69 -22.90
CA LEU A 106 -12.53 -11.07 -21.74
C LEU A 106 -11.01 -10.93 -21.97
N PHE A 107 -10.45 -9.79 -21.60
CA PHE A 107 -9.05 -9.36 -21.78
C PHE A 107 -8.58 -9.20 -23.23
N LYS A 108 -9.37 -9.56 -24.20
CA LYS A 108 -9.11 -9.29 -25.63
C LYS A 108 -9.95 -8.11 -26.11
N ASP A 109 -11.27 -8.26 -25.99
CA ASP A 109 -12.22 -7.29 -26.52
C ASP A 109 -12.67 -6.30 -25.44
N TYR A 110 -12.72 -6.76 -24.17
CA TYR A 110 -13.12 -5.94 -23.02
C TYR A 110 -12.51 -6.44 -21.71
N TYR A 111 -12.58 -5.60 -20.67
CA TYR A 111 -12.30 -5.98 -19.28
C TYR A 111 -12.96 -5.01 -18.30
N PRO A 112 -13.26 -5.46 -17.03
CA PRO A 112 -13.75 -4.57 -16.00
C PRO A 112 -12.66 -3.57 -15.59
N LEU A 113 -13.07 -2.34 -15.30
CA LEU A 113 -12.21 -1.33 -14.67
C LEU A 113 -12.25 -1.45 -13.15
N SER A 114 -11.28 -0.83 -12.48
CA SER A 114 -11.10 -0.95 -11.02
C SER A 114 -12.31 -0.51 -10.21
N GLN A 115 -13.11 0.43 -10.72
CA GLN A 115 -14.34 0.92 -10.10
C GLN A 115 -15.55 0.00 -10.29
N SER A 116 -15.45 -1.00 -11.17
CA SER A 116 -16.54 -1.95 -11.42
C SER A 116 -16.95 -2.69 -10.15
N SER A 117 -18.25 -2.98 -10.02
CA SER A 117 -18.76 -3.90 -9.00
C SER A 117 -17.99 -5.22 -9.00
N ASN A 118 -17.82 -5.82 -7.84
CA ASN A 118 -17.25 -7.16 -7.73
C ASN A 118 -18.22 -8.26 -8.18
N ASP A 119 -19.53 -7.99 -8.05
CA ASP A 119 -20.59 -8.92 -8.47
C ASP A 119 -21.81 -8.11 -8.91
N ALA A 120 -22.05 -8.06 -10.21
CA ALA A 120 -23.21 -7.40 -10.79
C ALA A 120 -23.63 -8.09 -12.09
N ASN A 121 -24.95 -8.13 -12.32
CA ASN A 121 -25.54 -8.63 -13.55
C ASN A 121 -26.58 -7.62 -14.03
N VAL A 122 -26.33 -7.00 -15.16
CA VAL A 122 -27.18 -5.95 -15.74
C VAL A 122 -27.50 -6.31 -17.18
N ARG A 123 -28.79 -6.21 -17.54
CA ARG A 123 -29.25 -6.27 -18.92
C ARG A 123 -30.18 -5.08 -19.18
N ALA A 124 -29.76 -4.20 -20.08
CA ALA A 124 -30.53 -3.00 -20.37
C ALA A 124 -30.27 -2.45 -21.79
N ALA A 125 -31.15 -1.54 -22.22
CA ALA A 125 -30.84 -0.67 -23.33
C ALA A 125 -29.63 0.20 -23.00
N TRP A 126 -28.91 0.62 -24.02
CA TRP A 126 -27.76 1.52 -23.87
C TRP A 126 -28.02 2.88 -24.52
N TYR A 127 -27.23 3.87 -24.11
CA TYR A 127 -27.28 5.22 -24.68
C TYR A 127 -25.87 5.74 -24.96
N ASP A 128 -25.65 6.29 -26.16
CA ASP A 128 -24.38 6.93 -26.51
C ASP A 128 -24.31 8.33 -25.89
N CYS A 129 -23.49 8.45 -24.86
CA CYS A 129 -23.25 9.68 -24.10
C CYS A 129 -22.09 10.50 -24.69
N GLY A 130 -21.65 10.22 -25.92
CA GLY A 130 -20.52 10.91 -26.50
C GLY A 130 -19.23 10.67 -25.68
N TYR A 131 -18.61 11.76 -25.23
CA TYR A 131 -17.47 11.70 -24.31
C TYR A 131 -17.88 11.75 -22.83
N GLY A 132 -19.19 11.96 -22.54
CA GLY A 132 -19.70 12.04 -21.18
C GLY A 132 -19.11 13.21 -20.37
N LEU A 133 -18.77 14.31 -21.02
CA LEU A 133 -18.14 15.47 -20.41
C LEU A 133 -19.19 16.44 -19.90
N VAL A 134 -19.02 16.90 -18.67
CA VAL A 134 -19.85 17.94 -18.04
C VAL A 134 -18.92 18.99 -17.42
N SER A 135 -19.10 20.25 -17.82
CA SER A 135 -18.33 21.37 -17.28
C SER A 135 -19.14 22.67 -17.40
N GLU A 136 -19.55 23.22 -16.28
CA GLU A 136 -20.23 24.56 -16.25
C GLU A 136 -19.29 25.65 -16.78
N LYS A 137 -18.00 25.60 -16.39
CA LYS A 137 -16.96 26.55 -16.83
C LYS A 137 -16.81 26.61 -18.35
N LEU A 138 -16.99 25.46 -19.03
CA LEU A 138 -16.85 25.33 -20.49
C LEU A 138 -18.21 25.26 -21.19
N GLN A 139 -19.30 25.44 -20.46
CA GLN A 139 -20.68 25.37 -20.94
C GLN A 139 -20.96 24.10 -21.76
N ARG A 140 -20.48 22.99 -21.26
CA ARG A 140 -20.58 21.69 -21.92
C ARG A 140 -21.31 20.66 -21.05
N ASP A 141 -22.30 20.02 -21.64
CA ASP A 141 -23.00 18.86 -21.10
C ASP A 141 -23.29 17.88 -22.24
N ASP A 142 -22.51 16.83 -22.34
CA ASP A 142 -22.67 15.80 -23.40
C ASP A 142 -23.94 14.97 -23.21
N TYR A 143 -24.55 15.01 -22.05
CA TYR A 143 -25.82 14.32 -21.78
C TYR A 143 -27.04 15.15 -22.17
N GLY A 144 -26.96 16.48 -22.11
CA GLY A 144 -28.06 17.38 -22.42
C GLY A 144 -29.34 16.98 -21.69
N THR A 145 -30.44 16.77 -22.49
CA THR A 145 -31.73 16.32 -21.98
C THR A 145 -31.95 14.81 -22.02
N ALA A 146 -30.88 14.03 -22.27
CA ALA A 146 -30.99 12.58 -22.40
C ALA A 146 -31.36 11.92 -21.06
N ASP A 147 -32.40 11.09 -21.08
CA ASP A 147 -32.72 10.20 -19.96
C ASP A 147 -31.91 8.90 -20.07
N ILE A 148 -30.91 8.78 -19.24
CA ILE A 148 -30.06 7.56 -19.15
C ILE A 148 -30.38 6.71 -17.91
N LYS A 149 -31.39 7.09 -17.13
CA LYS A 149 -31.82 6.34 -15.96
C LYS A 149 -32.24 4.93 -16.34
N GLY A 150 -31.63 3.94 -15.64
CA GLY A 150 -31.88 2.52 -15.92
C GLY A 150 -31.28 2.00 -17.23
N LYS A 151 -30.39 2.76 -17.87
CA LYS A 151 -29.68 2.35 -19.10
C LYS A 151 -28.18 2.14 -18.83
N ILE A 152 -27.51 1.52 -19.80
CA ILE A 152 -26.07 1.41 -19.86
C ILE A 152 -25.53 2.63 -20.61
N ALA A 153 -24.65 3.40 -19.97
CA ALA A 153 -23.98 4.53 -20.58
C ALA A 153 -22.80 4.07 -21.43
N LEU A 154 -22.80 4.38 -22.73
CA LEU A 154 -21.66 4.18 -23.61
C LEU A 154 -20.90 5.50 -23.72
N ILE A 155 -19.63 5.52 -23.31
CA ILE A 155 -18.85 6.74 -23.15
C ILE A 155 -17.48 6.57 -23.82
N ARG A 156 -17.07 7.53 -24.64
CA ARG A 156 -15.71 7.59 -25.19
C ARG A 156 -14.73 8.10 -24.14
N LEU A 157 -13.56 7.48 -24.07
CA LEU A 157 -12.45 7.98 -23.25
C LEU A 157 -11.88 9.29 -23.83
N GLY A 158 -11.16 10.03 -22.99
CA GLY A 158 -10.59 11.32 -23.39
C GLY A 158 -11.64 12.38 -23.70
N TYR A 159 -11.42 13.18 -24.72
CA TYR A 159 -12.27 14.29 -25.17
C TYR A 159 -12.07 14.58 -26.67
N PRO A 160 -12.96 15.32 -27.34
CA PRO A 160 -12.81 15.64 -28.75
C PRO A 160 -11.55 16.48 -29.00
N GLY A 161 -10.76 16.11 -30.02
CA GLY A 161 -9.52 16.82 -30.38
C GLY A 161 -8.35 16.54 -29.45
N MET A 162 -8.41 15.46 -28.65
CA MET A 162 -7.31 15.09 -27.75
C MET A 162 -6.02 14.71 -28.46
N GLU A 163 -6.09 14.18 -29.69
CA GLU A 163 -4.91 13.86 -30.48
C GLU A 163 -4.13 15.12 -30.87
N GLU A 164 -4.83 16.21 -31.18
CA GLU A 164 -4.22 17.48 -31.61
C GLU A 164 -3.83 18.36 -30.41
N ASN A 165 -4.60 18.28 -29.30
CA ASN A 165 -4.35 19.09 -28.12
C ASN A 165 -4.55 18.28 -26.82
N PRO A 166 -3.56 17.55 -26.35
CA PRO A 166 -3.65 16.70 -25.16
C PRO A 166 -3.73 17.48 -23.83
N HIS A 167 -3.57 18.81 -23.86
CA HIS A 167 -3.61 19.68 -22.67
C HIS A 167 -4.75 20.73 -22.75
N ALA A 168 -5.79 20.46 -23.53
CA ALA A 168 -6.94 21.36 -23.59
C ALA A 168 -7.61 21.51 -22.20
N PRO A 169 -8.21 22.67 -21.88
CA PRO A 169 -8.87 22.91 -20.59
C PRO A 169 -9.93 21.86 -20.23
N ILE A 170 -10.57 21.24 -21.22
CA ILE A 170 -11.56 20.16 -21.02
C ILE A 170 -10.91 18.86 -20.47
N ALA A 171 -9.58 18.72 -20.55
CA ALA A 171 -8.88 17.57 -19.98
C ALA A 171 -9.12 17.42 -18.48
N GLU A 172 -9.32 18.54 -17.74
CA GLU A 172 -9.57 18.56 -16.30
C GLU A 172 -10.81 17.75 -15.87
N VAL A 173 -11.80 17.59 -16.76
CA VAL A 173 -13.06 16.85 -16.49
C VAL A 173 -13.18 15.59 -17.35
N SER A 174 -12.09 15.13 -17.97
CA SER A 174 -12.12 14.00 -18.92
C SER A 174 -11.62 12.68 -18.32
N ASP A 175 -11.22 12.67 -17.03
CA ASP A 175 -10.77 11.46 -16.37
C ASP A 175 -11.92 10.45 -16.14
N ILE A 176 -11.56 9.18 -15.99
CA ILE A 176 -12.52 8.08 -15.82
C ILE A 176 -13.39 8.26 -14.57
N PRO A 177 -12.85 8.59 -13.38
CA PRO A 177 -13.65 8.80 -12.18
C PRO A 177 -14.73 9.90 -12.36
N THR A 178 -14.38 11.03 -12.95
CA THR A 178 -15.34 12.13 -13.21
C THR A 178 -16.47 11.70 -14.13
N LYS A 179 -16.17 11.01 -15.22
CA LYS A 179 -17.18 10.47 -16.15
C LYS A 179 -18.09 9.43 -15.49
N ILE A 180 -17.52 8.54 -14.67
CA ILE A 180 -18.29 7.58 -13.88
C ILE A 180 -19.25 8.29 -12.93
N ALA A 181 -18.77 9.30 -12.20
CA ALA A 181 -19.59 10.06 -11.25
C ALA A 181 -20.79 10.72 -11.95
N GLU A 182 -20.59 11.36 -13.10
CA GLU A 182 -21.67 11.99 -13.86
C GLU A 182 -22.68 10.98 -14.41
N ALA A 183 -22.23 9.86 -14.99
CA ALA A 183 -23.14 8.82 -15.48
C ALA A 183 -23.96 8.19 -14.33
N THR A 184 -23.31 7.91 -13.20
CA THR A 184 -23.97 7.33 -12.02
C THR A 184 -24.99 8.31 -11.41
N LYS A 185 -24.65 9.59 -11.28
CA LYS A 185 -25.54 10.66 -10.82
C LYS A 185 -26.82 10.74 -11.65
N ARG A 186 -26.74 10.47 -12.96
CA ARG A 186 -27.87 10.45 -13.90
C ARG A 186 -28.59 9.10 -13.95
N GLY A 187 -28.23 8.14 -13.09
CA GLY A 187 -28.92 6.87 -12.91
C GLY A 187 -28.57 5.78 -13.92
N ALA A 188 -27.40 5.86 -14.54
CA ALA A 188 -26.85 4.74 -15.32
C ALA A 188 -26.66 3.51 -14.42
N ILE A 189 -27.06 2.33 -14.92
CA ILE A 189 -26.94 1.05 -14.20
C ILE A 189 -25.81 0.17 -14.70
N GLY A 190 -25.05 0.65 -15.68
CA GLY A 190 -23.83 0.08 -16.21
C GLY A 190 -23.10 1.11 -17.05
N ILE A 191 -21.78 1.01 -17.15
CA ILE A 191 -20.98 1.94 -17.94
C ILE A 191 -20.01 1.13 -18.82
N ILE A 192 -19.95 1.47 -20.09
CA ILE A 192 -19.00 0.93 -21.05
C ILE A 192 -18.17 2.09 -21.60
N PHE A 193 -16.88 2.08 -21.32
CA PHE A 193 -15.93 2.96 -21.98
C PHE A 193 -15.43 2.34 -23.27
N ILE A 194 -15.34 3.13 -24.33
CA ILE A 194 -14.77 2.74 -25.63
C ILE A 194 -13.62 3.66 -26.02
N LYS A 195 -12.81 3.23 -26.98
CA LYS A 195 -11.76 4.07 -27.55
C LYS A 195 -12.35 5.30 -28.23
N PRO A 196 -11.72 6.47 -28.12
CA PRO A 196 -12.07 7.63 -28.95
C PRO A 196 -11.56 7.50 -30.38
N PHE A 197 -10.41 6.81 -30.58
CA PHE A 197 -9.74 6.55 -31.87
C PHE A 197 -8.83 5.30 -31.77
N GLU A 198 -8.44 4.72 -32.90
CA GLU A 198 -7.73 3.42 -32.95
C GLU A 198 -6.40 3.39 -32.17
N LYS A 199 -5.60 4.46 -32.24
CA LYS A 199 -4.28 4.52 -31.58
C LYS A 199 -4.34 4.94 -30.11
N PHE A 200 -5.53 5.05 -29.53
CA PHE A 200 -5.66 5.42 -28.12
C PHE A 200 -5.07 4.37 -27.20
N THR A 201 -4.27 4.82 -26.22
CA THR A 201 -3.73 3.93 -25.18
C THR A 201 -4.84 3.50 -24.23
N SER A 202 -5.15 2.20 -24.23
CA SER A 202 -6.16 1.62 -23.37
C SER A 202 -5.82 1.78 -21.89
N PRO A 203 -6.80 1.99 -21.01
CA PRO A 203 -6.55 1.96 -19.57
C PRO A 203 -6.03 0.58 -19.13
N SER A 204 -5.40 0.51 -17.97
CA SER A 204 -4.93 -0.77 -17.42
C SER A 204 -6.11 -1.71 -17.13
N GLY A 205 -6.00 -2.97 -17.53
CA GLY A 205 -6.92 -4.05 -17.15
C GLY A 205 -6.65 -4.61 -15.75
N ASN A 206 -5.59 -4.15 -15.09
CA ASN A 206 -5.26 -4.56 -13.73
C ASN A 206 -6.17 -3.85 -12.72
N LEU A 207 -6.84 -4.62 -11.88
CA LEU A 207 -7.78 -4.08 -10.90
C LEU A 207 -7.02 -3.59 -9.66
N LYS A 208 -7.10 -2.29 -9.41
CA LYS A 208 -6.49 -1.68 -8.22
C LYS A 208 -7.12 -2.26 -6.95
N ARG A 209 -6.29 -2.63 -5.98
CA ARG A 209 -6.70 -3.29 -4.73
C ARG A 209 -7.60 -2.40 -3.88
N ASN A 210 -7.21 -1.16 -3.68
CA ASN A 210 -7.86 -0.21 -2.75
C ASN A 210 -8.81 0.76 -3.46
N GLU A 211 -9.22 0.46 -4.70
CA GLU A 211 -10.20 1.28 -5.41
C GLU A 211 -11.59 1.06 -4.85
N LYS A 212 -12.32 2.17 -4.60
CA LYS A 212 -13.72 2.10 -4.22
C LYS A 212 -14.55 1.56 -5.37
N THR A 213 -15.20 0.43 -5.16
CA THR A 213 -16.08 -0.17 -6.14
C THR A 213 -17.49 0.42 -6.07
N LEU A 214 -18.15 0.39 -7.21
CA LEU A 214 -19.56 0.74 -7.36
C LEU A 214 -20.44 -0.52 -7.26
N GLU A 215 -21.73 -0.35 -7.19
CA GLU A 215 -22.73 -1.43 -7.29
C GLU A 215 -23.01 -1.84 -8.73
N ILE A 216 -22.55 -1.07 -9.73
CA ILE A 216 -22.79 -1.29 -11.16
C ILE A 216 -21.54 -1.80 -11.87
N PRO A 217 -21.67 -2.56 -12.98
CA PRO A 217 -20.53 -2.94 -13.80
C PRO A 217 -19.99 -1.74 -14.58
N VAL A 218 -18.66 -1.60 -14.60
CA VAL A 218 -17.93 -0.58 -15.36
C VAL A 218 -16.85 -1.27 -16.18
N PHE A 219 -17.02 -1.31 -17.50
CA PHE A 219 -16.12 -2.01 -18.40
C PHE A 219 -15.45 -1.05 -19.37
N TYR A 220 -14.26 -1.43 -19.78
CA TYR A 220 -13.63 -0.91 -21.00
C TYR A 220 -13.81 -1.92 -22.12
N CYS A 221 -14.21 -1.45 -23.30
CA CYS A 221 -14.31 -2.24 -24.51
C CYS A 221 -13.38 -1.70 -25.59
N ASN A 222 -12.55 -2.58 -26.13
CA ASN A 222 -11.49 -2.23 -27.07
C ASN A 222 -12.01 -2.04 -28.49
N GLN A 223 -12.96 -1.12 -28.68
CA GLN A 223 -13.52 -0.75 -30.00
C GLN A 223 -13.83 0.73 -30.06
N THR A 224 -13.89 1.27 -31.26
CA THR A 224 -14.19 2.70 -31.56
C THR A 224 -15.65 2.93 -31.93
N GLY A 225 -16.36 1.87 -32.35
CA GLY A 225 -17.75 1.94 -32.82
C GLY A 225 -18.80 1.80 -31.72
N VAL A 226 -20.04 2.06 -32.10
CA VAL A 226 -21.20 1.84 -31.22
C VAL A 226 -21.71 0.41 -31.37
N PHE A 227 -22.41 -0.08 -30.32
CA PHE A 227 -23.05 -1.37 -30.33
C PHE A 227 -24.30 -1.39 -31.21
N PRO A 228 -24.76 -2.57 -31.71
CA PRO A 228 -26.08 -2.72 -32.29
C PRO A 228 -27.19 -2.17 -31.38
N GLN A 229 -28.26 -1.67 -31.94
CA GLN A 229 -29.45 -1.14 -31.20
C GLN A 229 -30.26 -2.32 -30.58
N ALA A 230 -29.64 -2.96 -29.59
CA ALA A 230 -30.22 -4.10 -28.89
C ALA A 230 -29.72 -4.06 -27.42
N PRO A 231 -30.42 -4.70 -26.47
CA PRO A 231 -30.00 -4.73 -25.08
C PRO A 231 -28.60 -5.33 -24.89
N ILE A 232 -27.81 -4.70 -24.04
CA ILE A 232 -26.48 -5.21 -23.64
C ILE A 232 -26.62 -5.93 -22.31
N THR A 233 -25.94 -7.06 -22.20
CA THR A 233 -25.74 -7.78 -20.93
C THR A 233 -24.30 -7.57 -20.46
N MET A 234 -24.17 -7.11 -19.22
CA MET A 234 -22.89 -6.95 -18.52
C MET A 234 -22.92 -7.78 -17.24
N VAL A 235 -22.00 -8.72 -17.12
CA VAL A 235 -21.79 -9.47 -15.87
C VAL A 235 -20.38 -9.14 -15.35
N SER A 236 -20.31 -8.46 -14.22
CA SER A 236 -19.06 -8.29 -13.47
C SER A 236 -18.95 -9.39 -12.43
N ASN A 237 -17.86 -10.13 -12.43
CA ASN A 237 -17.56 -11.12 -11.43
C ASN A 237 -16.05 -11.05 -11.11
N VAL A 238 -15.76 -10.33 -10.03
CA VAL A 238 -14.39 -10.06 -9.59
C VAL A 238 -14.15 -10.77 -8.28
N ARG A 239 -13.19 -11.67 -8.26
CA ARG A 239 -12.74 -12.34 -7.05
C ARG A 239 -11.81 -11.42 -6.28
N VAL A 240 -12.10 -11.26 -5.00
CA VAL A 240 -11.26 -10.51 -4.05
C VAL A 240 -10.51 -11.54 -3.20
N PHE A 241 -9.20 -11.45 -3.20
CA PHE A 241 -8.33 -12.25 -2.34
C PHE A 241 -7.87 -11.38 -1.19
N THR A 242 -8.08 -11.86 0.03
CA THR A 242 -7.64 -11.21 1.25
C THR A 242 -6.54 -11.99 1.92
N ALA A 243 -5.71 -11.32 2.67
CA ALA A 243 -4.70 -11.90 3.54
C ALA A 243 -4.61 -11.09 4.83
N ASP A 244 -3.97 -11.66 5.84
CA ASP A 244 -3.67 -10.95 7.08
C ASP A 244 -2.27 -10.34 7.00
N ALA A 245 -2.15 -9.10 7.44
CA ALA A 245 -0.89 -8.38 7.59
C ALA A 245 -0.61 -8.13 9.09
N HIS A 246 0.67 -7.96 9.47
CA HIS A 246 1.11 -8.04 10.85
C HIS A 246 1.94 -6.83 11.27
N ASN A 247 1.34 -5.86 11.97
CA ASN A 247 2.16 -4.90 12.72
C ASN A 247 2.74 -5.58 13.96
N VAL A 248 4.03 -5.40 14.20
CA VAL A 248 4.68 -5.93 15.42
C VAL A 248 5.19 -4.78 16.26
N TYR A 249 4.80 -4.72 17.53
CA TYR A 249 5.24 -3.66 18.41
C TYR A 249 5.67 -4.15 19.78
N ALA A 250 6.52 -3.36 20.45
CA ALA A 250 6.93 -3.60 21.81
C ALA A 250 7.08 -2.31 22.61
N PHE A 251 6.59 -2.29 23.85
CA PHE A 251 6.55 -1.11 24.69
C PHE A 251 7.55 -1.18 25.84
N ARG A 252 8.42 -0.18 25.90
CA ARG A 252 9.31 0.04 27.06
C ARG A 252 8.66 1.06 28.01
N ASN A 253 8.04 0.56 29.05
CA ASN A 253 7.42 1.38 30.06
C ASN A 253 8.48 1.87 31.09
N ASN A 254 8.83 3.13 31.02
CA ASN A 254 9.69 3.82 31.99
C ASN A 254 8.84 4.60 33.03
N HIS A 255 7.52 4.34 33.09
CA HIS A 255 6.57 5.02 33.97
C HIS A 255 6.53 6.54 33.75
N LYS A 256 6.52 6.98 32.49
CA LYS A 256 6.46 8.38 32.08
C LYS A 256 5.12 8.72 31.47
N LYS A 257 4.80 10.01 31.45
CA LYS A 257 3.59 10.54 30.81
C LYS A 257 3.68 10.41 29.29
N ASN A 258 4.85 10.73 28.72
CA ASN A 258 5.06 10.84 27.29
C ASN A 258 5.71 9.57 26.72
N THR A 259 5.33 9.23 25.51
CA THR A 259 5.86 8.10 24.72
C THR A 259 6.48 8.62 23.44
N VAL A 260 7.68 8.17 23.12
CA VAL A 260 8.32 8.34 21.82
C VAL A 260 8.06 7.08 21.03
N VAL A 261 7.49 7.22 19.83
CA VAL A 261 7.34 6.13 18.87
C VAL A 261 8.58 6.09 17.98
N ILE A 262 9.11 4.90 17.76
CA ILE A 262 10.22 4.63 16.82
C ILE A 262 9.72 3.51 15.91
N CYS A 263 9.58 3.80 14.62
CA CYS A 263 8.98 2.87 13.69
C CYS A 263 9.75 2.73 12.37
N ALA A 264 9.52 1.61 11.72
CA ALA A 264 9.97 1.27 10.38
C ALA A 264 8.97 0.27 9.80
N HIS A 265 8.80 0.19 8.49
CA HIS A 265 8.03 -0.92 7.91
C HIS A 265 8.93 -2.13 7.64
N HIS A 266 8.33 -3.33 7.67
CA HIS A 266 9.06 -4.58 7.48
C HIS A 266 8.59 -5.39 6.26
N ASP A 267 7.48 -5.01 5.65
CA ASP A 267 7.03 -5.54 4.36
C ASP A 267 7.85 -4.94 3.21
N HIS A 268 7.79 -5.58 2.04
CA HIS A 268 8.34 -5.07 0.79
C HIS A 268 7.55 -5.67 -0.40
N ILE A 269 8.01 -5.49 -1.63
CA ILE A 269 7.23 -5.74 -2.85
C ILE A 269 7.25 -7.19 -3.36
N GLY A 270 7.92 -8.11 -2.66
CA GLY A 270 7.89 -9.54 -2.99
C GLY A 270 8.70 -9.91 -4.22
N ILE A 271 8.13 -10.72 -5.09
CA ILE A 271 8.74 -11.18 -6.34
C ILE A 271 8.10 -10.53 -7.58
N ASN A 272 7.43 -9.41 -7.40
CA ASN A 272 6.73 -8.66 -8.44
C ASN A 272 5.55 -9.41 -9.11
N GLU A 273 4.92 -10.34 -8.43
CA GLU A 273 3.78 -11.10 -8.95
C GLU A 273 2.59 -10.21 -9.35
N TYR A 274 2.49 -9.00 -8.79
CA TYR A 274 1.36 -8.09 -8.97
C TYR A 274 1.74 -6.77 -9.65
N GLU A 275 2.86 -6.75 -10.38
CA GLU A 275 3.34 -5.59 -11.16
C GLU A 275 3.44 -4.29 -10.32
N ASN A 276 3.77 -4.40 -9.04
CA ASN A 276 3.95 -3.26 -8.15
C ASN A 276 5.39 -2.71 -8.12
N SER A 277 6.32 -3.38 -8.80
CA SER A 277 7.69 -2.92 -9.00
C SER A 277 7.83 -2.04 -10.26
N ARG A 278 8.82 -1.15 -10.25
CA ARG A 278 9.26 -0.44 -11.45
C ARG A 278 10.17 -1.28 -12.36
N HIS A 279 10.53 -2.48 -11.91
CA HIS A 279 11.32 -3.43 -12.69
C HIS A 279 10.49 -3.97 -13.86
N THR A 280 11.04 -3.93 -15.07
CA THR A 280 10.37 -4.37 -16.30
C THR A 280 10.89 -5.73 -16.83
N GLY A 281 11.79 -6.36 -16.07
CA GLY A 281 12.35 -7.68 -16.38
C GLY A 281 11.47 -8.84 -15.93
N PRO A 282 11.98 -10.08 -16.01
CA PRO A 282 11.30 -11.25 -15.46
C PRO A 282 11.11 -11.11 -13.95
N ALA A 283 10.13 -11.84 -13.40
CA ALA A 283 9.88 -11.86 -11.96
C ALA A 283 11.15 -12.30 -11.20
N GLU A 284 11.57 -11.50 -10.22
CA GLU A 284 12.74 -11.78 -9.38
C GLU A 284 12.49 -11.33 -7.94
N ILE A 285 13.26 -11.86 -6.99
CA ILE A 285 13.13 -11.50 -5.59
C ILE A 285 13.61 -10.06 -5.37
N HIS A 286 12.73 -9.19 -4.90
CA HIS A 286 13.08 -7.87 -4.40
C HIS A 286 13.41 -7.97 -2.91
N ASN A 287 14.68 -8.15 -2.59
CA ASN A 287 15.12 -8.47 -1.21
C ASN A 287 14.86 -7.34 -0.20
N GLY A 288 14.76 -6.07 -0.64
CA GLY A 288 14.44 -4.95 0.24
C GLY A 288 15.45 -4.72 1.36
N ALA A 289 16.77 -4.74 1.05
CA ALA A 289 17.81 -4.55 2.06
C ALA A 289 17.83 -3.12 2.58
N ASP A 290 17.74 -2.14 1.67
CA ASP A 290 17.60 -0.72 2.00
C ASP A 290 16.16 -0.41 2.38
N ASP A 291 15.24 -0.80 1.55
CA ASP A 291 13.80 -0.65 1.71
C ASP A 291 13.15 -1.97 2.17
N ASN A 292 12.81 -2.20 3.48
CA ASN A 292 13.28 -1.33 4.56
C ASN A 292 13.88 -2.18 5.71
N ALA A 293 14.66 -3.25 5.33
CA ALA A 293 15.39 -4.02 6.34
C ALA A 293 16.38 -3.12 7.11
N SER A 294 16.94 -2.07 6.47
CA SER A 294 17.86 -1.14 7.10
C SER A 294 17.19 -0.35 8.23
N GLY A 295 15.99 0.17 8.02
CA GLY A 295 15.20 0.89 9.02
C GLY A 295 14.76 -0.02 10.16
N VAL A 296 14.31 -1.24 9.86
CA VAL A 296 13.96 -2.24 10.89
C VAL A 296 15.16 -2.58 11.76
N ALA A 297 16.33 -2.84 11.16
CA ALA A 297 17.55 -3.14 11.91
C ALA A 297 17.95 -1.97 12.82
N ALA A 298 17.84 -0.72 12.34
CA ALA A 298 18.09 0.47 13.14
C ALA A 298 17.12 0.58 14.33
N MET A 299 15.83 0.38 14.10
CA MET A 299 14.80 0.35 15.16
C MET A 299 15.07 -0.74 16.19
N LEU A 300 15.43 -1.97 15.77
CA LEU A 300 15.78 -3.06 16.67
C LEU A 300 17.02 -2.75 17.50
N GLU A 301 18.03 -2.12 16.90
CA GLU A 301 19.24 -1.70 17.65
C GLU A 301 18.89 -0.60 18.68
N MET A 302 17.98 0.32 18.36
CA MET A 302 17.47 1.30 19.32
C MET A 302 16.69 0.59 20.45
N ALA A 303 15.89 -0.43 20.14
CA ALA A 303 15.21 -1.23 21.15
C ALA A 303 16.18 -1.94 22.10
N ARG A 304 17.32 -2.41 21.62
CA ARG A 304 18.38 -3.04 22.43
C ARG A 304 19.13 -2.04 23.31
N THR A 305 19.31 -0.80 22.87
CA THR A 305 20.23 0.18 23.48
C THR A 305 19.52 1.26 24.34
N LEU A 306 18.27 1.63 24.07
CA LEU A 306 17.53 2.68 24.81
C LEU A 306 17.03 2.19 26.19
N LYS A 307 17.88 1.51 26.98
CA LYS A 307 17.54 0.94 28.30
C LYS A 307 18.29 1.57 29.48
N GLY A 308 19.30 2.38 29.23
CA GLY A 308 20.12 3.01 30.29
C GLY A 308 19.40 4.14 31.03
N LYS A 309 19.92 4.54 32.21
CA LYS A 309 19.34 5.60 33.05
C LYS A 309 19.11 6.92 32.28
N LYS A 310 20.00 7.27 31.38
CA LYS A 310 19.91 8.52 30.58
C LYS A 310 18.71 8.53 29.62
N TYR A 311 18.15 7.37 29.27
CA TYR A 311 17.00 7.25 28.36
C TYR A 311 15.64 7.11 29.09
N LYS A 312 15.63 7.12 30.43
CA LYS A 312 14.40 6.94 31.23
C LYS A 312 13.54 8.20 31.32
N LYS A 313 13.74 9.20 30.46
CA LYS A 313 12.92 10.44 30.45
C LYS A 313 11.57 10.24 29.76
N ASN A 314 11.46 9.28 28.85
CA ASN A 314 10.25 8.93 28.11
C ASN A 314 9.98 7.42 28.19
N ASN A 315 8.75 7.01 27.88
CA ASN A 315 8.48 5.65 27.41
C ASN A 315 8.89 5.56 25.94
N TYR A 316 9.10 4.33 25.45
CA TYR A 316 9.40 4.08 24.04
C TYR A 316 8.46 3.01 23.51
N LEU A 317 7.90 3.25 22.34
CA LEU A 317 7.11 2.29 21.59
C LEU A 317 7.84 2.02 20.28
N PHE A 318 8.31 0.80 20.10
CA PHE A 318 8.95 0.34 18.87
C PHE A 318 7.91 -0.37 18.04
N ILE A 319 7.77 -0.01 16.76
CA ILE A 319 6.75 -0.58 15.87
C ILE A 319 7.37 -0.92 14.51
N ALA A 320 7.23 -2.17 14.10
CA ALA A 320 7.44 -2.58 12.72
C ALA A 320 6.08 -2.66 12.05
N PHE A 321 5.83 -1.79 11.08
CA PHE A 321 4.59 -1.76 10.31
C PHE A 321 4.63 -2.72 9.14
N SER A 322 3.48 -3.24 8.74
CA SER A 322 3.27 -3.97 7.51
C SER A 322 2.31 -3.23 6.59
N GLY A 323 2.39 -3.48 5.27
CA GLY A 323 1.51 -2.85 4.30
C GLY A 323 1.81 -1.38 4.02
N GLU A 324 3.03 -0.94 4.29
CA GLU A 324 3.55 0.37 3.87
C GLU A 324 3.48 0.50 2.35
N GLU A 325 4.04 -0.49 1.64
CA GLU A 325 4.12 -0.61 0.18
C GLU A 325 2.74 -0.66 -0.52
N LEU A 326 1.70 -0.96 0.23
CA LEU A 326 0.30 -0.96 -0.24
C LEU A 326 -0.45 0.32 0.10
N GLY A 327 0.27 1.36 0.53
CA GLY A 327 -0.27 2.67 0.87
C GLY A 327 -0.49 2.89 2.36
N LEU A 328 0.51 2.58 3.18
CA LEU A 328 0.57 2.86 4.62
C LEU A 328 -0.53 2.13 5.40
N LEU A 329 -0.91 0.91 4.99
CA LEU A 329 -2.08 0.23 5.56
C LEU A 329 -1.89 -0.07 7.05
N GLY A 330 -0.70 -0.52 7.46
CA GLY A 330 -0.39 -0.86 8.83
C GLY A 330 -0.38 0.34 9.78
N SER A 331 0.27 1.43 9.41
CA SER A 331 0.28 2.64 10.24
C SER A 331 -1.09 3.30 10.30
N LYS A 332 -1.86 3.34 9.21
CA LYS A 332 -3.26 3.77 9.20
C LYS A 332 -4.12 2.92 10.12
N HIS A 333 -3.99 1.59 10.05
CA HIS A 333 -4.71 0.69 10.94
C HIS A 333 -4.33 0.93 12.40
N PHE A 334 -3.05 1.13 12.68
CA PHE A 334 -2.54 1.38 14.04
C PHE A 334 -3.10 2.67 14.65
N VAL A 335 -3.10 3.79 13.92
CA VAL A 335 -3.61 5.06 14.45
C VAL A 335 -5.13 5.04 14.64
N GLN A 336 -5.85 4.25 13.85
CA GLN A 336 -7.28 4.03 14.02
C GLN A 336 -7.62 3.09 15.18
N ASN A 337 -6.76 2.09 15.44
CA ASN A 337 -6.94 1.03 16.44
C ASN A 337 -5.73 0.92 17.40
N PRO A 338 -5.32 2.00 18.07
CA PRO A 338 -4.11 1.97 18.89
C PRO A 338 -4.32 1.15 20.16
N PRO A 339 -3.26 0.56 20.74
CA PRO A 339 -3.32 -0.10 22.03
C PRO A 339 -3.83 0.85 23.14
N ALA A 340 -4.66 0.34 24.04
CA ALA A 340 -5.32 1.12 25.08
C ALA A 340 -4.36 1.89 26.03
N PHE A 341 -3.12 1.43 26.17
CA PHE A 341 -2.13 2.12 27.01
C PHE A 341 -1.67 3.47 26.44
N LEU A 342 -1.90 3.75 25.14
CA LEU A 342 -1.53 5.01 24.49
C LEU A 342 -2.55 6.13 24.70
N GLY A 343 -3.78 5.82 25.09
CA GLY A 343 -4.83 6.78 25.34
C GLY A 343 -6.20 6.13 25.48
N GLN A 344 -7.19 6.91 25.91
CA GLN A 344 -8.59 6.47 26.02
C GLN A 344 -9.46 7.15 24.96
N THR A 345 -10.67 6.69 24.79
CA THR A 345 -11.68 6.95 23.75
C THR A 345 -11.71 8.32 23.07
N SER A 346 -11.43 9.41 23.76
CA SER A 346 -11.43 10.77 23.18
C SER A 346 -10.03 11.27 22.75
N GLN A 347 -8.96 10.60 23.19
CA GLN A 347 -7.56 10.93 22.85
C GLN A 347 -6.76 9.64 22.70
N LYS A 348 -7.12 8.84 21.71
CA LYS A 348 -6.54 7.49 21.46
C LYS A 348 -5.01 7.48 21.41
N LEU A 349 -4.37 8.55 20.94
CA LEU A 349 -2.92 8.69 20.78
C LEU A 349 -2.33 9.76 21.71
N GLY A 350 -3.09 10.27 22.66
CA GLY A 350 -2.74 11.46 23.47
C GLY A 350 -1.49 11.31 24.36
N LYS A 351 -0.94 10.11 24.50
CA LYS A 351 0.33 9.86 25.20
C LYS A 351 1.54 9.88 24.29
N ILE A 352 1.36 9.92 22.98
CA ILE A 352 2.49 10.03 22.02
C ILE A 352 2.97 11.47 21.98
N ASN A 353 4.25 11.64 22.25
CA ASN A 353 4.88 12.96 22.22
C ASN A 353 5.36 13.30 20.79
N TYR A 354 6.03 12.36 20.14
CA TYR A 354 6.44 12.45 18.75
C TYR A 354 6.83 11.08 18.19
N VAL A 355 6.97 11.02 16.88
CA VAL A 355 7.33 9.82 16.13
C VAL A 355 8.66 10.01 15.41
N ILE A 356 9.50 8.99 15.45
CA ILE A 356 10.69 8.81 14.64
C ILE A 356 10.42 7.68 13.68
N ASN A 357 10.23 7.97 12.41
CA ASN A 357 10.12 6.98 11.35
C ASN A 357 11.48 6.80 10.66
N ILE A 358 11.83 5.57 10.37
CA ILE A 358 13.11 5.20 9.78
C ILE A 358 12.85 4.40 8.52
N ASP A 359 13.27 4.94 7.38
CA ASP A 359 13.02 4.34 6.10
C ASP A 359 14.19 4.59 5.14
N MET A 360 14.74 3.50 4.56
CA MET A 360 15.84 3.53 3.60
C MET A 360 17.13 4.20 4.08
N LEU A 361 17.72 3.72 5.18
CA LEU A 361 18.98 4.26 5.72
C LEU A 361 20.24 3.64 5.10
N GLY A 362 20.13 2.65 4.22
CA GLY A 362 21.27 1.87 3.74
C GLY A 362 22.02 2.48 2.55
N ARG A 363 21.43 3.42 1.81
CA ARG A 363 22.01 3.99 0.56
C ARG A 363 22.57 5.40 0.73
N ILE A 364 23.20 5.69 1.82
CA ILE A 364 23.89 6.98 1.98
C ILE A 364 25.00 7.09 0.93
N ASP A 365 24.94 8.13 0.09
CA ASP A 365 25.98 8.46 -0.87
C ASP A 365 27.32 8.69 -0.10
N THR A 366 28.27 7.78 -0.30
CA THR A 366 29.55 7.78 0.42
C THR A 366 30.41 8.99 0.11
N THR A 367 30.14 9.69 -1.01
CA THR A 367 30.86 10.91 -1.42
C THR A 367 30.20 12.15 -0.82
N LYS A 368 28.87 12.28 -1.00
CA LYS A 368 28.10 13.44 -0.52
C LYS A 368 27.77 13.34 0.95
N LYS A 369 27.65 12.11 1.49
CA LYS A 369 27.34 11.80 2.89
C LYS A 369 26.12 12.58 3.40
N VAL A 370 25.01 12.57 2.62
CA VAL A 370 23.79 13.32 2.92
C VAL A 370 22.78 12.37 3.55
N LEU A 371 22.18 12.77 4.66
CA LEU A 371 21.03 12.17 5.29
C LEU A 371 19.88 13.18 5.25
N THR A 372 18.69 12.75 4.84
CA THR A 372 17.50 13.59 4.78
C THR A 372 16.63 13.39 6.02
N LEU A 373 16.21 14.46 6.66
CA LEU A 373 15.23 14.48 7.74
C LEU A 373 14.02 15.29 7.32
N ASN A 374 12.90 14.60 7.13
CA ASN A 374 11.61 15.22 6.83
C ASN A 374 10.81 15.47 8.12
N GLY A 375 9.91 16.47 8.10
CA GLY A 375 9.01 16.72 9.21
C GLY A 375 9.58 17.62 10.32
N VAL A 376 10.75 18.21 10.14
CA VAL A 376 11.38 19.00 11.21
C VAL A 376 10.55 20.22 11.62
N GLY A 377 9.70 20.76 10.74
CA GLY A 377 8.79 21.86 11.05
C GLY A 377 7.55 21.46 11.85
N THR A 378 7.34 20.17 12.14
CA THR A 378 6.18 19.67 12.91
C THR A 378 6.33 19.91 14.43
N SER A 379 7.54 20.21 14.90
CA SER A 379 7.81 20.65 16.28
C SER A 379 9.01 21.61 16.33
N PRO A 380 8.91 22.73 17.07
CA PRO A 380 10.05 23.66 17.26
C PRO A 380 11.28 23.00 17.88
N GLU A 381 11.10 21.96 18.68
CA GLU A 381 12.18 21.25 19.36
C GLU A 381 13.01 20.37 18.41
N PHE A 382 12.48 20.02 17.23
CA PHE A 382 13.23 19.22 16.26
C PHE A 382 14.38 20.03 15.64
N GLU A 383 14.13 21.25 15.17
CA GLU A 383 15.18 22.11 14.60
C GLU A 383 16.32 22.35 15.61
N LYS A 384 15.96 22.64 16.88
CA LYS A 384 16.91 22.78 17.96
C LYS A 384 17.73 21.53 18.23
N SER A 385 17.07 20.36 18.27
CA SER A 385 17.75 19.07 18.52
C SER A 385 18.69 18.72 17.38
N ILE A 386 18.31 18.97 16.13
CA ILE A 386 19.11 18.68 14.94
C ILE A 386 20.36 19.58 14.91
N SER A 387 20.24 20.86 15.26
CA SER A 387 21.39 21.78 15.31
C SER A 387 22.46 21.29 16.29
N LEU A 388 22.08 20.66 17.40
CA LEU A 388 23.00 20.09 18.38
C LEU A 388 23.72 18.83 17.84
N ILE A 389 23.06 18.03 16.99
CA ILE A 389 23.61 16.81 16.40
C ILE A 389 24.61 17.17 15.28
N THR A 390 24.31 18.17 14.46
CA THR A 390 25.13 18.55 13.30
C THR A 390 26.47 19.16 13.65
N THR A 391 26.63 19.70 14.85
CA THR A 391 27.91 20.25 15.32
C THR A 391 28.96 19.17 15.68
N ASP A 392 28.51 17.94 15.93
CA ASP A 392 29.39 16.85 16.43
C ASP A 392 29.75 15.82 15.35
N THR A 393 29.13 15.89 14.18
CA THR A 393 29.33 14.92 13.09
C THR A 393 30.10 15.52 11.91
N ASN A 394 31.40 15.49 11.97
CA ASN A 394 32.30 15.91 10.85
C ASN A 394 32.12 15.08 9.56
N GLN A 395 31.09 14.23 9.43
CA GLN A 395 30.97 13.29 8.34
C GLN A 395 29.61 13.21 7.64
N LEU A 396 28.51 13.62 8.27
CA LEU A 396 27.17 13.57 7.66
C LEU A 396 26.58 14.95 7.49
N LYS A 397 26.23 15.31 6.26
CA LYS A 397 25.43 16.49 5.97
C LYS A 397 23.96 16.14 6.14
N ILE A 398 23.27 16.84 7.04
CA ILE A 398 21.83 16.67 7.24
C ILE A 398 21.09 17.72 6.39
N THR A 399 20.19 17.28 5.53
CA THR A 399 19.21 18.10 4.83
C THR A 399 17.86 17.93 5.49
N THR A 400 17.06 18.99 5.55
CA THR A 400 15.78 18.98 6.25
C THR A 400 14.63 19.49 5.40
N THR A 401 13.43 18.94 5.59
CA THR A 401 12.17 19.49 5.10
C THR A 401 11.20 19.73 6.26
N LYS A 402 10.35 20.74 6.14
CA LYS A 402 9.43 21.12 7.23
C LYS A 402 8.17 20.27 7.32
N SER A 403 7.66 19.81 6.18
CA SER A 403 6.40 19.06 6.10
C SER A 403 6.51 17.70 6.78
N GLY A 404 5.49 17.34 7.56
CA GLY A 404 5.29 15.99 8.09
C GLY A 404 4.50 15.08 7.14
N LEU A 405 4.07 15.57 5.98
CA LEU A 405 3.48 14.74 4.92
C LEU A 405 4.61 14.13 4.09
N GLY A 406 4.46 12.86 3.76
CA GLY A 406 5.41 12.12 2.95
C GLY A 406 4.91 10.73 2.60
N PRO A 407 5.66 9.97 1.81
CA PRO A 407 5.25 8.66 1.31
C PRO A 407 5.58 7.50 2.27
N SER A 408 5.75 7.73 3.58
CA SER A 408 6.05 6.69 4.56
C SER A 408 5.20 6.83 5.82
N ASP A 409 5.27 5.86 6.75
CA ASP A 409 4.38 5.66 7.90
C ASP A 409 4.22 6.85 8.86
N HIS A 410 5.20 7.77 8.90
CA HIS A 410 5.09 9.01 9.68
C HIS A 410 3.87 9.85 9.29
N ALA A 411 3.45 9.80 8.03
CA ALA A 411 2.32 10.58 7.54
C ALA A 411 1.01 10.21 8.26
N SER A 412 0.81 8.93 8.59
CA SER A 412 -0.38 8.48 9.34
C SER A 412 -0.50 9.15 10.71
N PHE A 413 0.62 9.37 11.39
CA PHE A 413 0.63 10.04 12.69
C PHE A 413 0.54 11.56 12.56
N TYR A 414 1.16 12.14 11.54
CA TYR A 414 1.06 13.57 11.27
C TYR A 414 -0.37 14.02 11.00
N LEU A 415 -1.15 13.21 10.28
CA LEU A 415 -2.57 13.45 10.04
C LEU A 415 -3.41 13.40 11.34
N GLU A 416 -2.92 12.74 12.39
CA GLU A 416 -3.50 12.74 13.74
C GLU A 416 -2.92 13.86 14.63
N ASN A 417 -2.28 14.89 14.05
CA ASN A 417 -1.65 16.04 14.72
C ASN A 417 -0.52 15.65 15.70
N ILE A 418 0.18 14.55 15.45
CA ILE A 418 1.37 14.15 16.22
C ILE A 418 2.61 14.64 15.50
N PRO A 419 3.55 15.31 16.20
CA PRO A 419 4.83 15.70 15.61
C PRO A 419 5.64 14.49 15.12
N VAL A 420 6.24 14.60 13.94
CA VAL A 420 6.97 13.51 13.31
C VAL A 420 8.31 13.96 12.76
N VAL A 421 9.29 13.06 12.81
CA VAL A 421 10.49 13.18 11.99
C VAL A 421 10.71 11.86 11.24
N HIS A 422 11.12 11.97 9.99
CA HIS A 422 11.36 10.85 9.10
C HIS A 422 12.79 10.90 8.58
N PHE A 423 13.54 9.86 8.88
CA PHE A 423 14.91 9.63 8.40
C PHE A 423 14.86 8.86 7.10
N PHE A 424 15.50 9.45 6.03
CA PHE A 424 15.49 8.90 4.68
C PHE A 424 16.83 9.13 3.97
#